data_a2bc75df005a9fa8ae85bcae1b0d45cd
#
_entry.id   a2bc75df005a9fa8ae85bcae1b0d45cd
#
_cell.length_a   1.000
_cell.length_b   1.000
_cell.length_c   1.000
_cell.angle_alpha   90.00
_cell.angle_beta   90.00
_cell.angle_gamma   90.00
#
_symmetry.space_group_name_H-M   'P 1'
#
loop_
_entity.id
_entity.type
_entity.pdbx_description
1 polymer ?
#
loop_
_entity_poly.entity_id
_entity_poly.type
_entity_poly.pdbx_seq_one_letter_code
_entity_poly.pdbx_strand_id
1 'polypeptide(L)'
;MKKIAREEVVQNALIENYEKYYRLAYSLVRSEADALDIVQESAYKAIMKSESLRTEEFVDTWICRIVINEANAFFRKKRDLPDVSEMNLSTEDTYTDIDLARAIDSLEPKEREIVILRYFEDKKIEEIAVIMNEKVGTVKSRLYRCMEKLRVRLEG
;
A
#
# COMPACT_ATOMS: atom_id res chain seq x y z
N MET A 1 2.67 27.20 -3.28
CA MET A 1 1.98 26.85 -2.02
C MET A 1 2.91 27.11 -0.85
N LYS A 2 2.43 27.81 0.17
CA LYS A 2 3.22 28.11 1.35
C LYS A 2 3.35 26.88 2.25
N LYS A 3 4.40 26.86 3.08
CA LYS A 3 4.66 25.74 4.00
C LYS A 3 3.46 25.41 4.89
N ILE A 4 2.85 26.43 5.51
CA ILE A 4 1.69 26.23 6.40
C ILE A 4 0.52 25.63 5.63
N ALA A 5 0.29 26.10 4.40
CA ALA A 5 -0.79 25.58 3.57
C ALA A 5 -0.56 24.12 3.20
N ARG A 6 0.68 23.73 2.93
CA ARG A 6 1.02 22.34 2.63
C ARG A 6 0.76 21.43 3.84
N GLU A 7 1.15 21.90 5.01
CA GLU A 7 0.91 21.15 6.24
C GLU A 7 -0.58 20.93 6.48
N GLU A 8 -1.39 21.97 6.29
CA GLU A 8 -2.84 21.85 6.43
C GLU A 8 -3.45 20.89 5.41
N VAL A 9 -2.98 20.96 4.17
CA VAL A 9 -3.45 20.04 3.13
C VAL A 9 -3.16 18.60 3.52
N VAL A 10 -1.95 18.33 4.00
CA VAL A 10 -1.55 16.99 4.44
C VAL A 10 -2.38 16.55 5.63
N GLN A 11 -2.54 17.40 6.64
CA GLN A 11 -3.32 17.06 7.82
C GLN A 11 -4.77 16.76 7.48
N ASN A 12 -5.37 17.59 6.63
CA ASN A 12 -6.76 17.38 6.21
C ASN A 12 -6.92 16.07 5.45
N ALA A 13 -5.98 15.75 4.56
CA ALA A 13 -6.02 14.49 3.82
C ALA A 13 -5.90 13.29 4.76
N LEU A 14 -5.02 13.38 5.75
CA LEU A 14 -4.85 12.30 6.74
C LEU A 14 -6.11 12.09 7.57
N ILE A 15 -6.75 13.18 7.99
CA ILE A 15 -7.97 13.11 8.79
C ILE A 15 -9.12 12.55 7.96
N GLU A 16 -9.31 13.05 6.75
CA GLU A 16 -10.44 12.67 5.91
C GLU A 16 -10.31 11.24 5.37
N ASN A 17 -9.10 10.76 5.13
CA ASN A 17 -8.86 9.49 4.47
C ASN A 17 -8.08 8.50 5.34
N TYR A 18 -8.13 8.67 6.66
CA TYR A 18 -7.38 7.80 7.57
C TYR A 18 -7.70 6.32 7.36
N GLU A 19 -8.98 5.99 7.25
CA GLU A 19 -9.41 4.60 7.05
C GLU A 19 -8.87 4.02 5.75
N LYS A 20 -8.82 4.84 4.72
CA LYS A 20 -8.30 4.44 3.41
C LYS A 20 -6.81 4.08 3.50
N TYR A 21 -6.03 4.89 4.19
CA TYR A 21 -4.60 4.62 4.35
C TYR A 21 -4.36 3.42 5.27
N TYR A 22 -5.17 3.29 6.31
CA TYR A 22 -5.13 2.10 7.17
C TYR A 22 -5.45 0.84 6.36
N ARG A 23 -6.51 0.88 5.56
CA ARG A 23 -6.90 -0.26 4.73
C ARG A 23 -5.79 -0.64 3.76
N LEU A 24 -5.14 0.34 3.15
CA LEU A 24 -4.00 0.08 2.27
C LEU A 24 -2.88 -0.63 3.02
N ALA A 25 -2.50 -0.12 4.18
CA ALA A 25 -1.47 -0.74 5.00
C ALA A 25 -1.87 -2.16 5.42
N TYR A 26 -3.12 -2.34 5.86
CA TYR A 26 -3.62 -3.65 6.28
C TYR A 26 -3.59 -4.65 5.13
N SER A 27 -3.97 -4.22 3.93
CA SER A 27 -3.92 -5.09 2.75
C SER A 27 -2.52 -5.61 2.47
N LEU A 28 -1.51 -4.82 2.83
CA LEU A 28 -0.11 -5.20 2.60
C LEU A 28 0.46 -6.08 3.70
N VAL A 29 0.19 -5.77 4.97
CA VAL A 29 0.84 -6.46 6.08
C VAL A 29 -0.06 -7.48 6.78
N ARG A 30 -1.36 -7.42 6.61
CA ARG A 30 -2.33 -8.39 7.11
C ARG A 30 -2.32 -8.54 8.64
N SER A 31 -1.98 -7.48 9.34
CA SER A 31 -1.98 -7.43 10.81
C SER A 31 -2.49 -6.06 11.23
N GLU A 32 -3.51 -6.03 12.10
CA GLU A 32 -4.08 -4.78 12.57
C GLU A 32 -3.05 -3.92 13.30
N ALA A 33 -2.28 -4.54 14.19
CA ALA A 33 -1.26 -3.81 14.97
C ALA A 33 -0.18 -3.23 14.07
N ASP A 34 0.30 -4.02 13.11
CA ASP A 34 1.34 -3.58 12.19
C ASP A 34 0.82 -2.51 11.24
N ALA A 35 -0.40 -2.66 10.74
CA ALA A 35 -1.01 -1.67 9.88
C ALA A 35 -1.18 -0.33 10.60
N LEU A 36 -1.59 -0.38 11.85
CA LEU A 36 -1.74 0.83 12.66
C LEU A 36 -0.40 1.54 12.84
N ASP A 37 0.66 0.78 13.15
CA ASP A 37 2.00 1.34 13.28
C ASP A 37 2.47 1.98 11.98
N ILE A 38 2.22 1.33 10.85
CA ILE A 38 2.61 1.85 9.54
C ILE A 38 1.87 3.15 9.24
N VAL A 39 0.56 3.20 9.50
CA VAL A 39 -0.21 4.41 9.23
C VAL A 39 0.24 5.55 10.13
N GLN A 40 0.49 5.28 11.40
CA GLN A 40 0.97 6.31 12.33
C GLN A 40 2.32 6.86 11.90
N GLU A 41 3.25 5.98 11.54
CA GLU A 41 4.57 6.42 11.07
C GLU A 41 4.45 7.17 9.75
N SER A 42 3.57 6.71 8.86
CA SER A 42 3.33 7.39 7.58
C SER A 42 2.76 8.79 7.79
N ALA A 43 1.80 8.91 8.71
CA ALA A 43 1.20 10.21 9.04
C ALA A 43 2.25 11.18 9.58
N TYR A 44 3.09 10.71 10.49
CA TYR A 44 4.18 11.51 11.04
C TYR A 44 5.11 11.99 9.93
N LYS A 45 5.55 11.08 9.08
CA LYS A 45 6.46 11.44 7.97
C LYS A 45 5.80 12.37 6.98
N ALA A 46 4.52 12.16 6.68
CA ALA A 46 3.80 13.03 5.76
C ALA A 46 3.77 14.47 6.28
N ILE A 47 3.48 14.63 7.57
CA ILE A 47 3.45 15.98 8.18
C ILE A 47 4.85 16.59 8.18
N MET A 48 5.85 15.83 8.58
CA MET A 48 7.22 16.32 8.65
C MET A 48 7.78 16.69 7.28
N LYS A 49 7.35 16.00 6.23
CA LYS A 49 7.83 16.21 4.87
C LYS A 49 6.86 17.01 4.00
N SER A 50 5.91 17.68 4.59
CA SER A 50 4.85 18.38 3.85
C SER A 50 5.41 19.40 2.85
N GLU A 51 6.58 19.93 3.10
CA GLU A 51 7.24 20.86 2.16
C GLU A 51 7.55 20.21 0.81
N SER A 52 7.67 18.89 0.77
CA SER A 52 7.95 18.14 -0.45
C SER A 52 6.71 17.98 -1.33
N LEU A 53 5.53 18.24 -0.80
CA LEU A 53 4.31 18.17 -1.59
C LEU A 53 4.29 19.29 -2.61
N ARG A 54 4.18 18.95 -3.88
CA ARG A 54 4.23 19.94 -4.97
C ARG A 54 2.91 20.66 -5.16
N THR A 55 1.83 19.92 -5.22
CA THR A 55 0.50 20.48 -5.41
C THR A 55 -0.50 19.74 -4.54
N GLU A 56 -1.59 20.43 -4.20
CA GLU A 56 -2.65 19.85 -3.39
C GLU A 56 -3.28 18.64 -4.05
N GLU A 57 -3.39 18.63 -5.37
CA GLU A 57 -4.00 17.53 -6.11
C GLU A 57 -3.25 16.21 -5.94
N PHE A 58 -1.96 16.25 -5.66
CA PHE A 58 -1.13 15.07 -5.49
C PHE A 58 -1.10 14.53 -4.08
N VAL A 59 -1.80 15.16 -3.13
CA VAL A 59 -1.65 14.80 -1.72
C VAL A 59 -1.98 13.33 -1.47
N ASP A 60 -3.07 12.82 -2.04
CA ASP A 60 -3.45 11.43 -1.84
C ASP A 60 -2.42 10.45 -2.41
N THR A 61 -2.01 10.67 -3.65
CA THR A 61 -0.98 9.85 -4.29
C THR A 61 0.33 9.89 -3.50
N TRP A 62 0.69 11.08 -3.05
CA TRP A 62 1.92 11.30 -2.28
C TRP A 62 1.89 10.56 -0.94
N ILE A 63 0.75 10.61 -0.22
CA ILE A 63 0.60 9.88 1.03
C ILE A 63 0.60 8.37 0.79
N CYS A 64 -0.08 7.89 -0.25
CA CYS A 64 -0.06 6.47 -0.60
C CYS A 64 1.37 5.98 -0.83
N ARG A 65 2.19 6.78 -1.49
CA ARG A 65 3.59 6.44 -1.70
C ARG A 65 4.34 6.30 -0.37
N ILE A 66 4.07 7.20 0.58
CA ILE A 66 4.68 7.12 1.91
C ILE A 66 4.26 5.84 2.61
N VAL A 67 2.96 5.49 2.55
CA VAL A 67 2.45 4.26 3.16
C VAL A 67 3.11 3.03 2.55
N ILE A 68 3.20 2.96 1.23
CA ILE A 68 3.86 1.86 0.53
C ILE A 68 5.32 1.74 0.96
N ASN A 69 6.02 2.86 1.04
CA ASN A 69 7.43 2.87 1.45
C ASN A 69 7.58 2.40 2.90
N GLU A 70 6.67 2.79 3.78
CA GLU A 70 6.71 2.34 5.18
C GLU A 70 6.41 0.84 5.29
N ALA A 71 5.47 0.33 4.50
CA ALA A 71 5.19 -1.10 4.47
C ALA A 71 6.41 -1.88 4.00
N ASN A 72 7.09 -1.37 2.97
CA ASN A 72 8.32 -2.01 2.48
C ASN A 72 9.42 -2.00 3.53
N ALA A 73 9.56 -0.90 4.26
CA ALA A 73 10.53 -0.81 5.35
C ALA A 73 10.20 -1.80 6.47
N PHE A 74 8.92 -1.97 6.77
CA PHE A 74 8.45 -2.94 7.74
C PHE A 74 8.85 -4.36 7.35
N PHE A 75 8.63 -4.73 6.08
CA PHE A 75 9.00 -6.06 5.59
C PHE A 75 10.51 -6.28 5.62
N ARG A 76 11.31 -5.28 5.32
CA ARG A 76 12.77 -5.39 5.40
C ARG A 76 13.21 -5.65 6.84
N LYS A 77 12.67 -4.93 7.80
CA LYS A 77 12.99 -5.13 9.21
C LYS A 77 12.59 -6.52 9.69
N LYS A 78 11.40 -6.97 9.31
CA LYS A 78 10.90 -8.28 9.70
C LYS A 78 11.76 -9.39 9.14
N ARG A 79 12.24 -9.25 7.91
CA ARG A 79 13.11 -10.24 7.27
C ARG A 79 14.46 -10.34 7.96
N ASP A 80 14.96 -9.25 8.50
CA ASP A 80 16.26 -9.18 9.17
C ASP A 80 16.22 -9.65 10.61
N LEU A 81 15.02 -9.86 11.18
CA LEU A 81 14.87 -10.36 12.54
C LEU A 81 14.93 -11.89 12.55
N PRO A 82 15.42 -12.48 13.66
CA PRO A 82 15.35 -13.95 13.81
C PRO A 82 13.91 -14.39 13.71
N ASP A 83 13.72 -15.50 13.07
CA ASP A 83 12.43 -16.03 12.70
C ASP A 83 11.47 -16.14 13.86
N VAL A 84 10.44 -15.34 13.85
CA VAL A 84 9.25 -15.57 14.64
C VAL A 84 8.22 -16.06 13.64
N SER A 85 8.17 -17.34 13.46
CA SER A 85 7.39 -18.00 12.44
C SER A 85 5.91 -17.98 12.75
N GLU A 86 5.30 -16.82 12.79
CA GLU A 86 3.86 -16.84 12.99
C GLU A 86 3.18 -15.89 12.03
N MET A 87 2.82 -16.48 10.92
CA MET A 87 1.85 -15.88 10.02
C MET A 87 0.49 -16.09 10.64
N ASN A 88 0.06 -15.19 11.48
CA ASN A 88 -1.30 -15.22 11.96
C ASN A 88 -2.21 -14.77 10.84
N LEU A 89 -2.66 -15.74 10.07
CA LEU A 89 -3.72 -15.49 9.12
C LEU A 89 -4.97 -15.20 9.90
N SER A 90 -5.52 -14.02 9.73
CA SER A 90 -6.81 -13.69 10.29
C SER A 90 -7.83 -14.73 9.81
N THR A 91 -8.52 -15.36 10.73
CA THR A 91 -9.40 -16.48 10.44
C THR A 91 -10.84 -16.07 10.15
N GLU A 92 -11.08 -14.77 9.99
CA GLU A 92 -12.45 -14.26 9.88
C GLU A 92 -12.95 -14.08 8.45
N ASP A 93 -12.12 -14.36 7.46
CA ASP A 93 -12.50 -14.18 6.07
C ASP A 93 -13.35 -15.34 5.58
N THR A 94 -14.22 -15.06 4.64
CA THR A 94 -15.01 -16.09 3.99
C THR A 94 -14.10 -16.99 3.15
N TYR A 95 -14.60 -18.14 2.76
CA TYR A 95 -13.85 -19.12 1.96
C TYR A 95 -13.21 -18.52 0.72
N THR A 96 -13.97 -17.70 -0.02
CA THR A 96 -13.51 -17.08 -1.25
C THR A 96 -12.42 -16.04 -0.97
N ASP A 97 -12.60 -15.30 0.12
CA ASP A 97 -11.64 -14.24 0.50
C ASP A 97 -10.30 -14.83 0.93
N ILE A 98 -10.32 -16.01 1.59
CA ILE A 98 -9.10 -16.69 2.01
C ILE A 98 -8.28 -17.12 0.80
N ASP A 99 -8.93 -17.70 -0.21
CA ASP A 99 -8.23 -18.13 -1.42
C ASP A 99 -7.63 -16.96 -2.18
N LEU A 100 -8.39 -15.88 -2.31
CA LEU A 100 -7.90 -14.67 -2.96
C LEU A 100 -6.75 -14.05 -2.18
N ALA A 101 -6.88 -13.96 -0.86
CA ALA A 101 -5.84 -13.40 -0.01
C ALA A 101 -4.54 -14.22 -0.12
N ARG A 102 -4.65 -15.54 -0.13
CA ARG A 102 -3.47 -16.40 -0.30
C ARG A 102 -2.83 -16.24 -1.67
N ALA A 103 -3.65 -16.12 -2.70
CA ALA A 103 -3.15 -15.91 -4.05
C ALA A 103 -2.38 -14.59 -4.13
N ILE A 104 -2.93 -13.53 -3.54
CA ILE A 104 -2.29 -12.22 -3.53
C ILE A 104 -1.00 -12.27 -2.69
N ASP A 105 -1.03 -12.93 -1.54
CA ASP A 105 0.15 -13.04 -0.68
C ASP A 105 1.27 -13.84 -1.35
N SER A 106 0.94 -14.67 -2.33
CA SER A 106 1.96 -15.43 -3.06
C SER A 106 2.69 -14.60 -4.13
N LEU A 107 2.17 -13.43 -4.44
CA LEU A 107 2.81 -12.54 -5.40
C LEU A 107 4.06 -11.89 -4.79
N GLU A 108 4.98 -11.48 -5.65
CA GLU A 108 6.11 -10.70 -5.17
C GLU A 108 5.63 -9.35 -4.63
N PRO A 109 6.39 -8.73 -3.70
CA PRO A 109 5.92 -7.50 -3.06
C PRO A 109 5.46 -6.41 -4.02
N LYS A 110 6.21 -6.12 -5.07
CA LYS A 110 5.81 -5.09 -6.03
C LYS A 110 4.56 -5.46 -6.80
N GLU A 111 4.43 -6.75 -7.15
CA GLU A 111 3.24 -7.24 -7.83
C GLU A 111 2.01 -7.11 -6.94
N ARG A 112 2.15 -7.49 -5.67
CA ARG A 112 1.06 -7.40 -4.70
C ARG A 112 0.61 -5.96 -4.51
N GLU A 113 1.57 -5.04 -4.39
CA GLU A 113 1.27 -3.62 -4.23
C GLU A 113 0.47 -3.08 -5.42
N ILE A 114 0.85 -3.44 -6.62
CA ILE A 114 0.16 -2.99 -7.83
C ILE A 114 -1.27 -3.51 -7.87
N VAL A 115 -1.47 -4.78 -7.56
CA VAL A 115 -2.81 -5.38 -7.55
C VAL A 115 -3.69 -4.70 -6.50
N ILE A 116 -3.16 -4.49 -5.31
CA ILE A 116 -3.90 -3.85 -4.24
C ILE A 116 -4.29 -2.42 -4.62
N LEU A 117 -3.34 -1.66 -5.15
CA LEU A 117 -3.61 -0.29 -5.57
C LEU A 117 -4.65 -0.23 -6.69
N ARG A 118 -4.57 -1.13 -7.64
CA ARG A 118 -5.46 -1.12 -8.81
C ARG A 118 -6.88 -1.56 -8.46
N TYR A 119 -7.02 -2.64 -7.71
CA TYR A 119 -8.33 -3.29 -7.54
C TYR A 119 -8.98 -3.03 -6.18
N PHE A 120 -8.19 -2.81 -5.14
CA PHE A 120 -8.75 -2.54 -3.83
C PHE A 120 -8.80 -1.05 -3.50
N GLU A 121 -7.85 -0.27 -4.02
CA GLU A 121 -7.80 1.17 -3.81
C GLU A 121 -8.25 1.96 -5.03
N ASP A 122 -8.62 1.28 -6.09
CA ASP A 122 -9.19 1.87 -7.31
C ASP A 122 -8.32 2.98 -7.91
N LYS A 123 -7.02 2.77 -7.90
CA LYS A 123 -6.07 3.74 -8.47
C LYS A 123 -5.91 3.51 -9.97
N LYS A 124 -5.73 4.60 -10.70
CA LYS A 124 -5.41 4.55 -12.12
C LYS A 124 -3.96 4.12 -12.31
N ILE A 125 -3.66 3.52 -13.47
CA ILE A 125 -2.31 3.04 -13.74
C ILE A 125 -1.30 4.18 -13.64
N GLU A 126 -1.64 5.37 -14.11
CA GLU A 126 -0.77 6.54 -14.03
C GLU A 126 -0.47 6.93 -12.59
N GLU A 127 -1.47 6.83 -11.72
CA GLU A 127 -1.30 7.09 -10.28
C GLU A 127 -0.41 6.03 -9.63
N ILE A 128 -0.62 4.77 -10.00
CA ILE A 128 0.19 3.66 -9.48
C ILE A 128 1.65 3.86 -9.88
N ALA A 129 1.90 4.28 -11.12
CA ALA A 129 3.25 4.54 -11.60
C ALA A 129 3.95 5.59 -10.73
N VAL A 130 3.23 6.64 -10.35
CA VAL A 130 3.79 7.66 -9.46
C VAL A 130 4.02 7.10 -8.05
N ILE A 131 3.02 6.39 -7.51
CA ILE A 131 3.12 5.81 -6.16
C ILE A 131 4.31 4.84 -6.07
N MET A 132 4.48 4.02 -7.08
CA MET A 132 5.54 2.99 -7.10
C MET A 132 6.87 3.52 -7.64
N ASN A 133 6.89 4.75 -8.13
CA ASN A 133 8.06 5.33 -8.79
C ASN A 133 8.55 4.45 -9.94
N GLU A 134 7.63 4.05 -10.79
CA GLU A 134 7.88 3.19 -11.94
C GLU A 134 7.29 3.82 -13.19
N LYS A 135 7.73 3.33 -14.35
CA LYS A 135 7.16 3.76 -15.62
C LYS A 135 5.79 3.12 -15.83
N VAL A 136 4.90 3.84 -16.50
CA VAL A 136 3.55 3.34 -16.81
C VAL A 136 3.62 1.98 -17.53
N GLY A 137 4.52 1.84 -18.50
CA GLY A 137 4.69 0.57 -19.20
C GLY A 137 5.10 -0.58 -18.29
N THR A 138 5.97 -0.29 -17.33
CA THR A 138 6.39 -1.29 -16.35
C THR A 138 5.22 -1.73 -15.48
N VAL A 139 4.40 -0.77 -15.03
CA VAL A 139 3.21 -1.08 -14.22
C VAL A 139 2.24 -1.95 -15.01
N LYS A 140 1.98 -1.58 -16.28
CA LYS A 140 1.09 -2.37 -17.13
C LYS A 140 1.58 -3.80 -17.31
N SER A 141 2.86 -3.98 -17.59
CA SER A 141 3.45 -5.30 -17.79
C SER A 141 3.36 -6.17 -16.54
N ARG A 142 3.67 -5.57 -15.38
CA ARG A 142 3.57 -6.29 -14.12
C ARG A 142 2.14 -6.64 -13.77
N LEU A 143 1.22 -5.72 -14.01
CA LEU A 143 -0.19 -5.97 -13.75
C LEU A 143 -0.69 -7.13 -14.60
N TYR A 144 -0.37 -7.14 -15.88
CA TYR A 144 -0.74 -8.23 -16.77
C TYR A 144 -0.23 -9.58 -16.25
N ARG A 145 1.04 -9.64 -15.88
CA ARG A 145 1.63 -10.87 -15.34
C ARG A 145 0.98 -11.29 -14.04
N CYS A 146 0.66 -10.32 -13.17
CA CYS A 146 -0.02 -10.60 -11.90
C CYS A 146 -1.39 -11.23 -12.17
N MET A 147 -2.14 -10.67 -13.10
CA MET A 147 -3.47 -11.18 -13.40
C MET A 147 -3.41 -12.60 -13.96
N GLU A 148 -2.40 -12.91 -14.78
CA GLU A 148 -2.20 -14.26 -15.28
C GLU A 148 -1.87 -15.23 -14.14
N LYS A 149 -0.98 -14.84 -13.24
CA LYS A 149 -0.64 -15.67 -12.08
C LYS A 149 -1.85 -15.94 -11.20
N LEU A 150 -2.65 -14.89 -10.93
CA LEU A 150 -3.84 -15.02 -10.10
C LEU A 150 -4.88 -15.92 -10.78
N ARG A 151 -5.07 -15.74 -12.08
CA ARG A 151 -6.02 -16.56 -12.82
C ARG A 151 -5.65 -18.04 -12.74
N VAL A 152 -4.40 -18.35 -13.00
CA VAL A 152 -3.93 -19.74 -12.95
C VAL A 152 -4.10 -20.32 -11.55
N ARG A 153 -3.76 -19.55 -10.53
CA ARG A 153 -3.80 -20.04 -9.16
C ARG A 153 -5.23 -20.24 -8.66
N LEU A 154 -6.15 -19.36 -9.05
CA LEU A 154 -7.54 -19.45 -8.60
C LEU A 154 -8.34 -20.49 -9.40
N GLU A 155 -7.98 -20.74 -10.65
CA GLU A 155 -8.64 -21.74 -11.48
C GLU A 155 -8.04 -23.14 -11.34
N GLY A 156 -6.78 -23.18 -11.00
CA GLY A 156 -6.04 -24.41 -10.86
C GLY A 156 -6.07 -24.94 -9.47
#